data_cf69e485a9044ac7647bbc1641f044c1
#
_entry.id   cf69e485a9044ac7647bbc1641f044c1
#
_cell.length_a   1.000
_cell.length_b   1.000
_cell.length_c   1.000
_cell.angle_alpha   90.00
_cell.angle_beta   90.00
_cell.angle_gamma   90.00
#
_symmetry.space_group_name_H-M   'P 1'
#
loop_
_entity.id
_entity.type
_entity.pdbx_description
1 polymer ?
#
loop_
_entity_poly.entity_id
_entity_poly.type
_entity_poly.pdbx_seq_one_letter_code
_entity_poly.pdbx_strand_id
1 'polypeptide(L)'
;RQTVDSAAEIQDCHNPYDSFALHKAALIACGIIPVREEADLQEILKRMGGGIYLSTQVYGVPKGSGLGTSSILSGACVKGIFEFLGQERTDAEIYDVVLGMEQIMSTGGGWQDQVGGLTEGIKLISTKPGIAQNLVVEKIEMPEEGKKELKERFALIYTGQRRLARNLLRDVVGGYIGSRPESLKALKEMKAVAVLMRFALEQGDIDEFAELLNQHWKLSCMLDAGTTNTCIDQILLVCEDLIDGKFISGAGGGAVSYTHLRAHETAANLV
;
A
#
# COMPACT_ATOMS: atom_id res chain seq x y z
N ARG A 1 19.32 -1.80 16.27
CA ARG A 1 18.67 -1.81 17.59
C ARG A 1 18.73 -0.41 18.18
N GLN A 2 17.61 0.07 18.70
CA GLN A 2 17.52 1.33 19.46
C GLN A 2 16.88 1.01 20.81
N THR A 3 17.39 1.59 21.87
CA THR A 3 16.76 1.63 23.19
C THR A 3 16.21 3.04 23.37
N VAL A 4 15.02 3.16 23.92
CA VAL A 4 14.32 4.42 24.14
C VAL A 4 14.03 4.55 25.62
N ASP A 5 14.42 5.66 26.22
CA ASP A 5 14.35 5.89 27.66
C ASP A 5 13.33 6.95 28.08
N SER A 6 12.62 7.57 27.12
CA SER A 6 11.57 8.56 27.39
C SER A 6 10.38 8.43 26.46
N ALA A 7 9.19 8.84 26.92
CA ALA A 7 8.00 8.90 26.09
C ALA A 7 8.15 9.93 24.96
N ALA A 8 8.83 11.03 25.20
CA ALA A 8 9.09 12.08 24.21
C ALA A 8 9.90 11.54 23.01
N GLU A 9 10.86 10.66 23.24
CA GLU A 9 11.63 10.01 22.17
C GLU A 9 10.76 9.08 21.30
N ILE A 10 9.74 8.43 21.88
CA ILE A 10 8.77 7.63 21.13
C ILE A 10 7.82 8.55 20.35
N GLN A 11 7.41 9.67 20.93
CA GLN A 11 6.53 10.64 20.27
C GLN A 11 7.18 11.36 19.08
N ASP A 12 8.52 11.39 19.02
CA ASP A 12 9.27 11.88 17.84
C ASP A 12 9.36 10.79 16.76
N CYS A 13 8.22 10.48 16.15
CA CYS A 13 8.09 9.49 15.08
C CYS A 13 7.82 10.10 13.69
N HIS A 14 7.92 11.43 13.57
CA HIS A 14 7.66 12.14 12.30
C HIS A 14 8.88 12.20 11.38
N ASN A 15 10.06 11.89 11.89
CA ASN A 15 11.30 11.94 11.14
C ASN A 15 11.35 10.79 10.12
N PRO A 16 11.31 11.07 8.81
CA PRO A 16 11.31 10.03 7.77
C PRO A 16 12.65 9.27 7.67
N TYR A 17 13.70 9.79 8.30
CA TYR A 17 15.02 9.15 8.37
C TYR A 17 15.20 8.27 9.60
N ASP A 18 14.27 8.31 10.56
CA ASP A 18 14.31 7.41 11.71
C ASP A 18 13.88 5.99 11.28
N SER A 19 14.82 5.06 11.35
CA SER A 19 14.58 3.66 11.00
C SER A 19 13.57 2.97 11.92
N PHE A 20 13.25 3.57 13.06
CA PHE A 20 12.32 3.05 14.07
C PHE A 20 11.03 3.85 14.17
N ALA A 21 10.81 4.86 13.31
CA ALA A 21 9.59 5.67 13.29
C ALA A 21 8.32 4.81 13.29
N LEU A 22 8.27 3.74 12.47
CA LEU A 22 7.15 2.81 12.39
C LEU A 22 6.86 2.13 13.74
N HIS A 23 7.89 1.66 14.43
CA HIS A 23 7.74 0.99 15.73
C HIS A 23 7.25 1.97 16.81
N LYS A 24 7.79 3.19 16.82
CA LYS A 24 7.37 4.27 17.71
C LYS A 24 5.91 4.64 17.48
N ALA A 25 5.52 4.85 16.21
CA ALA A 25 4.16 5.16 15.84
C ALA A 25 3.18 4.04 16.19
N ALA A 26 3.59 2.76 16.10
CA ALA A 26 2.76 1.62 16.50
C ALA A 26 2.44 1.64 18.01
N LEU A 27 3.43 1.96 18.85
CA LEU A 27 3.23 2.07 20.29
C LEU A 27 2.25 3.20 20.66
N ILE A 28 2.28 4.30 19.90
CA ILE A 28 1.36 5.42 20.07
C ILE A 28 -0.05 5.03 19.56
N ALA A 29 -0.14 4.49 18.36
CA ALA A 29 -1.41 4.13 17.74
C ALA A 29 -2.16 3.04 18.51
N CYS A 30 -1.44 2.12 19.15
CA CYS A 30 -2.03 1.11 20.05
C CYS A 30 -2.34 1.65 21.46
N GLY A 31 -2.14 2.93 21.74
CA GLY A 31 -2.50 3.58 23.00
C GLY A 31 -1.56 3.29 24.18
N ILE A 32 -0.37 2.76 23.94
CA ILE A 32 0.63 2.54 24.98
C ILE A 32 1.28 3.87 25.40
N ILE A 33 1.61 4.70 24.41
CA ILE A 33 2.19 6.03 24.64
C ILE A 33 1.19 7.07 24.12
N PRO A 34 0.89 8.13 24.88
CA PRO A 34 -0.01 9.19 24.42
C PRO A 34 0.61 9.97 23.25
N VAL A 35 -0.24 10.54 22.38
CA VAL A 35 0.22 11.20 21.14
C VAL A 35 1.02 12.47 21.41
N ARG A 36 0.59 13.29 22.38
CA ARG A 36 1.16 14.63 22.63
C ARG A 36 1.24 15.05 24.10
N GLU A 37 0.71 14.24 25.02
CA GLU A 37 0.73 14.55 26.44
C GLU A 37 2.08 14.17 27.04
N GLU A 38 2.56 14.92 28.04
CA GLU A 38 3.68 14.48 28.83
C GLU A 38 3.35 13.16 29.53
N ALA A 39 4.25 12.22 29.43
CA ALA A 39 4.06 10.90 30.02
C ALA A 39 5.38 10.38 30.62
N ASP A 40 5.26 9.83 31.82
CA ASP A 40 6.36 9.13 32.47
C ASP A 40 6.43 7.69 31.93
N LEU A 41 7.46 7.43 31.13
CA LEU A 41 7.69 6.11 30.55
C LEU A 41 7.85 5.04 31.64
N GLN A 42 8.50 5.37 32.75
CA GLN A 42 8.72 4.40 33.83
C GLN A 42 7.42 4.01 34.53
N GLU A 43 6.48 4.96 34.68
CA GLU A 43 5.16 4.65 35.20
C GLU A 43 4.34 3.78 34.24
N ILE A 44 4.44 4.05 32.94
CA ILE A 44 3.80 3.22 31.90
C ILE A 44 4.33 1.79 31.95
N LEU A 45 5.66 1.63 31.94
CA LEU A 45 6.31 0.31 31.99
C LEU A 45 5.98 -0.44 33.30
N LYS A 46 5.88 0.26 34.42
CA LYS A 46 5.45 -0.33 35.69
C LYS A 46 4.04 -0.85 35.64
N ARG A 47 3.11 -0.11 35.04
CA ARG A 47 1.71 -0.56 34.84
C ARG A 47 1.61 -1.77 33.90
N MET A 48 2.48 -1.84 32.93
CA MET A 48 2.56 -2.96 31.98
C MET A 48 3.28 -4.20 32.56
N GLY A 49 3.96 -4.06 33.69
CA GLY A 49 4.75 -5.14 34.29
C GLY A 49 6.12 -5.37 33.66
N GLY A 50 6.59 -4.47 32.79
CA GLY A 50 7.90 -4.57 32.15
C GLY A 50 8.03 -3.74 30.87
N GLY A 51 9.20 -3.87 30.22
CA GLY A 51 9.49 -3.22 28.94
C GLY A 51 9.00 -4.04 27.76
N ILE A 52 8.91 -3.38 26.59
CA ILE A 52 8.56 -4.02 25.31
C ILE A 52 9.83 -4.14 24.47
N TYR A 53 10.06 -5.33 23.91
CA TYR A 53 11.00 -5.54 22.83
C TYR A 53 10.24 -5.82 21.54
N LEU A 54 10.26 -4.86 20.60
CA LEU A 54 9.60 -4.98 19.32
C LEU A 54 10.64 -5.14 18.21
N SER A 55 10.54 -6.23 17.46
CA SER A 55 11.42 -6.52 16.33
C SER A 55 10.59 -6.90 15.11
N THR A 56 10.95 -6.34 13.96
CA THR A 56 10.29 -6.64 12.68
C THR A 56 11.32 -6.98 11.62
N GLN A 57 10.94 -7.86 10.70
CA GLN A 57 11.77 -8.24 9.58
C GLN A 57 10.91 -8.48 8.33
N VAL A 58 11.42 -8.09 7.18
CA VAL A 58 10.82 -8.35 5.87
C VAL A 58 11.78 -9.21 5.08
N TYR A 59 11.27 -10.31 4.55
CA TYR A 59 12.05 -11.24 3.73
C TYR A 59 11.62 -11.18 2.27
N GLY A 60 12.58 -11.22 1.36
CA GLY A 60 12.35 -11.37 -0.07
C GLY A 60 11.73 -10.18 -0.80
N VAL A 61 11.43 -9.08 -0.11
CA VAL A 61 10.86 -7.88 -0.72
C VAL A 61 11.79 -6.69 -0.53
N PRO A 62 12.26 -6.05 -1.61
CA PRO A 62 13.11 -4.88 -1.52
C PRO A 62 12.43 -3.71 -0.80
N LYS A 63 13.18 -3.02 0.06
CA LYS A 63 12.69 -1.81 0.73
C LYS A 63 12.36 -0.72 -0.31
N GLY A 64 11.16 -0.16 -0.20
CA GLY A 64 10.68 0.86 -1.14
C GLY A 64 10.22 0.27 -2.49
N SER A 65 9.84 -1.01 -2.50
CA SER A 65 9.35 -1.72 -3.70
C SER A 65 7.97 -1.26 -4.18
N GLY A 66 7.24 -0.45 -3.43
CA GLY A 66 5.86 -0.06 -3.77
C GLY A 66 4.81 -1.16 -3.56
N LEU A 67 5.19 -2.29 -2.97
CA LEU A 67 4.29 -3.43 -2.70
C LEU A 67 3.55 -3.30 -1.35
N GLY A 68 3.28 -2.08 -0.87
CA GLY A 68 2.58 -1.85 0.39
C GLY A 68 3.30 -2.35 1.66
N THR A 69 4.59 -2.69 1.55
CA THR A 69 5.36 -3.36 2.62
C THR A 69 5.35 -2.58 3.92
N SER A 70 5.33 -1.24 3.88
CA SER A 70 5.27 -0.39 5.07
C SER A 70 3.96 -0.59 5.82
N SER A 71 2.83 -0.50 5.12
CA SER A 71 1.49 -0.63 5.71
C SER A 71 1.22 -2.06 6.20
N ILE A 72 1.72 -3.08 5.48
CA ILE A 72 1.65 -4.48 5.91
C ILE A 72 2.46 -4.69 7.19
N LEU A 73 3.67 -4.12 7.26
CA LEU A 73 4.52 -4.20 8.45
C LEU A 73 3.90 -3.46 9.63
N SER A 74 3.26 -2.30 9.37
CA SER A 74 2.49 -1.56 10.37
C SER A 74 1.36 -2.42 10.94
N GLY A 75 0.61 -3.10 10.07
CA GLY A 75 -0.46 -4.02 10.48
C GLY A 75 0.04 -5.18 11.33
N ALA A 76 1.16 -5.78 10.94
CA ALA A 76 1.79 -6.85 11.72
C ALA A 76 2.24 -6.36 13.11
N CYS A 77 2.81 -5.15 13.20
CA CYS A 77 3.18 -4.53 14.48
C CYS A 77 1.95 -4.28 15.35
N VAL A 78 0.92 -3.65 14.80
CA VAL A 78 -0.31 -3.32 15.52
C VAL A 78 -0.98 -4.59 16.05
N LYS A 79 -1.15 -5.59 15.19
CA LYS A 79 -1.74 -6.88 15.59
C LYS A 79 -0.93 -7.56 16.69
N GLY A 80 0.39 -7.65 16.51
CA GLY A 80 1.27 -8.25 17.53
C GLY A 80 1.25 -7.51 18.87
N ILE A 81 1.15 -6.17 18.86
CA ILE A 81 1.03 -5.38 20.09
C ILE A 81 -0.32 -5.66 20.77
N PHE A 82 -1.44 -5.68 20.05
CA PHE A 82 -2.74 -5.99 20.66
C PHE A 82 -2.79 -7.41 21.21
N GLU A 83 -2.27 -8.40 20.49
CA GLU A 83 -2.12 -9.78 20.99
C GLU A 83 -1.29 -9.85 22.27
N PHE A 84 -0.15 -9.13 22.30
CA PHE A 84 0.70 -9.03 23.49
C PHE A 84 -0.04 -8.41 24.68
N LEU A 85 -0.93 -7.44 24.43
CA LEU A 85 -1.76 -6.80 25.46
C LEU A 85 -3.00 -7.61 25.85
N GLY A 86 -3.20 -8.78 25.23
CA GLY A 86 -4.40 -9.60 25.45
C GLY A 86 -5.69 -8.98 24.91
N GLN A 87 -5.59 -8.13 23.91
CA GLN A 87 -6.72 -7.42 23.29
C GLN A 87 -7.02 -8.01 21.92
N GLU A 88 -8.15 -8.66 21.78
CA GLU A 88 -8.65 -9.08 20.47
C GLU A 88 -9.15 -7.86 19.68
N ARG A 89 -8.78 -7.80 18.39
CA ARG A 89 -9.18 -6.76 17.45
C ARG A 89 -9.64 -7.38 16.15
N THR A 90 -10.71 -6.83 15.60
CA THR A 90 -11.18 -7.19 14.27
C THR A 90 -10.23 -6.60 13.19
N ASP A 91 -10.24 -7.18 12.00
CA ASP A 91 -9.46 -6.66 10.88
C ASP A 91 -9.80 -5.18 10.60
N ALA A 92 -11.07 -4.79 10.66
CA ALA A 92 -11.51 -3.41 10.47
C ALA A 92 -10.87 -2.45 11.49
N GLU A 93 -10.82 -2.83 12.77
CA GLU A 93 -10.16 -2.05 13.81
C GLU A 93 -8.64 -1.95 13.55
N ILE A 94 -8.01 -3.03 13.07
CA ILE A 94 -6.58 -3.01 12.69
C ILE A 94 -6.35 -2.04 11.52
N TYR A 95 -7.23 -2.02 10.50
CA TYR A 95 -7.09 -1.07 9.38
C TYR A 95 -7.18 0.38 9.85
N ASP A 96 -8.11 0.70 10.74
CA ASP A 96 -8.28 2.05 11.29
C ASP A 96 -7.06 2.47 12.11
N VAL A 97 -6.53 1.59 12.94
CA VAL A 97 -5.32 1.86 13.74
C VAL A 97 -4.11 2.07 12.84
N VAL A 98 -3.93 1.25 11.79
CA VAL A 98 -2.83 1.40 10.83
C VAL A 98 -2.96 2.70 10.05
N LEU A 99 -4.16 3.08 9.63
CA LEU A 99 -4.40 4.38 9.00
C LEU A 99 -4.02 5.54 9.94
N GLY A 100 -4.46 5.48 11.20
CA GLY A 100 -4.09 6.45 12.24
C GLY A 100 -2.57 6.51 12.45
N MET A 101 -1.90 5.37 12.47
CA MET A 101 -0.44 5.26 12.57
C MET A 101 0.27 5.96 11.39
N GLU A 102 -0.20 5.79 10.17
CA GLU A 102 0.35 6.48 9.00
C GLU A 102 0.12 8.00 9.06
N GLN A 103 -1.01 8.45 9.59
CA GLN A 103 -1.25 9.88 9.84
C GLN A 103 -0.30 10.44 10.91
N ILE A 104 -0.05 9.71 11.99
CA ILE A 104 0.92 10.08 13.02
C ILE A 104 2.33 10.23 12.41
N MET A 105 2.75 9.33 11.54
CA MET A 105 4.02 9.41 10.82
C MET A 105 4.04 10.46 9.71
N SER A 106 2.91 11.12 9.43
CA SER A 106 2.77 12.11 8.35
C SER A 106 3.14 11.57 6.97
N THR A 107 2.87 10.30 6.70
CA THR A 107 3.15 9.67 5.39
C THR A 107 2.14 10.09 4.34
N GLY A 108 0.93 10.48 4.74
CA GLY A 108 -0.16 10.89 3.85
C GLY A 108 -0.77 9.73 3.05
N GLY A 109 -0.50 8.48 3.45
CA GLY A 109 -1.08 7.29 2.84
C GLY A 109 -2.58 7.15 3.12
N GLY A 110 -3.26 6.38 2.26
CA GLY A 110 -4.64 5.95 2.46
C GLY A 110 -4.71 4.55 3.08
N TRP A 111 -5.90 3.97 3.05
CA TRP A 111 -6.18 2.63 3.61
C TRP A 111 -5.92 1.46 2.63
N GLN A 112 -5.57 1.73 1.40
CA GLN A 112 -5.48 0.73 0.32
C GLN A 112 -4.47 -0.38 0.62
N ASP A 113 -3.25 -0.02 1.01
CA ASP A 113 -2.15 -0.97 1.18
C ASP A 113 -2.35 -1.88 2.38
N GLN A 114 -2.85 -1.35 3.51
CA GLN A 114 -3.13 -2.17 4.69
C GLN A 114 -4.26 -3.17 4.42
N VAL A 115 -5.37 -2.74 3.83
CA VAL A 115 -6.47 -3.66 3.51
C VAL A 115 -6.03 -4.65 2.43
N GLY A 116 -5.31 -4.17 1.39
CA GLY A 116 -4.77 -5.00 0.33
C GLY A 116 -3.86 -6.11 0.83
N GLY A 117 -2.97 -5.81 1.77
CA GLY A 117 -1.96 -6.73 2.25
C GLY A 117 -2.32 -7.55 3.48
N LEU A 118 -3.27 -7.08 4.30
CA LEU A 118 -3.70 -7.79 5.52
C LEU A 118 -4.89 -8.72 5.29
N THR A 119 -5.63 -8.56 4.21
CA THR A 119 -6.75 -9.42 3.83
C THR A 119 -6.35 -10.35 2.69
N GLU A 120 -6.66 -11.61 2.81
CA GLU A 120 -6.36 -12.62 1.80
C GLU A 120 -7.21 -12.49 0.53
N GLY A 121 -6.65 -12.94 -0.58
CA GLY A 121 -7.32 -13.08 -1.86
C GLY A 121 -7.40 -11.79 -2.68
N ILE A 122 -8.02 -11.90 -3.85
CA ILE A 122 -8.30 -10.75 -4.72
C ILE A 122 -9.60 -10.10 -4.22
N LYS A 123 -9.63 -8.78 -4.20
CA LYS A 123 -10.76 -8.05 -3.59
C LYS A 123 -10.99 -6.69 -4.22
N LEU A 124 -12.24 -6.26 -4.23
CA LEU A 124 -12.62 -4.87 -4.43
C LEU A 124 -12.83 -4.21 -3.07
N ILE A 125 -12.20 -3.08 -2.85
CA ILE A 125 -12.32 -2.31 -1.62
C ILE A 125 -13.00 -0.98 -1.94
N SER A 126 -14.03 -0.64 -1.21
CA SER A 126 -14.76 0.60 -1.40
C SER A 126 -15.09 1.27 -0.07
N THR A 127 -15.38 2.56 -0.11
CA THR A 127 -15.86 3.32 1.03
C THR A 127 -16.87 4.38 0.58
N LYS A 128 -17.75 4.79 1.49
CA LYS A 128 -18.64 5.92 1.26
C LYS A 128 -17.93 7.23 1.62
N PRO A 129 -18.26 8.35 0.95
CA PRO A 129 -17.77 9.66 1.37
C PRO A 129 -18.15 9.97 2.80
N GLY A 130 -17.24 10.59 3.55
CA GLY A 130 -17.50 10.99 4.94
C GLY A 130 -16.21 11.10 5.75
N ILE A 131 -16.31 11.65 6.96
CA ILE A 131 -15.19 11.74 7.91
C ILE A 131 -14.89 10.35 8.47
N ALA A 132 -15.93 9.60 8.84
CA ALA A 132 -15.77 8.21 9.25
C ALA A 132 -15.71 7.32 8.01
N GLN A 133 -14.61 6.62 7.84
CA GLN A 133 -14.43 5.68 6.73
C GLN A 133 -14.98 4.31 7.12
N ASN A 134 -16.01 3.87 6.41
CA ASN A 134 -16.55 2.52 6.55
C ASN A 134 -16.10 1.73 5.31
N LEU A 135 -15.06 0.94 5.48
CA LEU A 135 -14.52 0.14 4.39
C LEU A 135 -15.40 -1.09 4.14
N VAL A 136 -15.72 -1.31 2.89
CA VAL A 136 -16.39 -2.52 2.41
C VAL A 136 -15.38 -3.31 1.59
N VAL A 137 -15.06 -4.52 2.04
CA VAL A 137 -14.12 -5.43 1.40
C VAL A 137 -14.89 -6.58 0.80
N GLU A 138 -14.95 -6.64 -0.52
CA GLU A 138 -15.64 -7.68 -1.27
C GLU A 138 -14.61 -8.59 -1.93
N LYS A 139 -14.56 -9.86 -1.51
CA LYS A 139 -13.70 -10.86 -2.17
C LYS A 139 -14.24 -11.14 -3.58
N ILE A 140 -13.31 -11.24 -4.52
CA ILE A 140 -13.60 -11.57 -5.91
C ILE A 140 -13.40 -13.08 -6.09
N GLU A 141 -14.47 -13.78 -6.40
CA GLU A 141 -14.42 -15.19 -6.71
C GLU A 141 -14.14 -15.38 -8.20
N MET A 142 -12.93 -15.86 -8.49
CA MET A 142 -12.49 -16.15 -9.86
C MET A 142 -12.69 -17.63 -10.19
N PRO A 143 -13.01 -17.99 -11.46
CA PRO A 143 -12.87 -19.35 -11.97
C PRO A 143 -11.44 -19.88 -11.80
N GLU A 144 -11.30 -21.18 -11.55
CA GLU A 144 -9.96 -21.80 -11.33
C GLU A 144 -9.05 -21.68 -12.55
N GLU A 145 -9.59 -21.77 -13.75
CA GLU A 145 -8.87 -21.55 -15.00
C GLU A 145 -8.31 -20.12 -15.07
N GLY A 146 -9.13 -19.11 -14.74
CA GLY A 146 -8.70 -17.71 -14.71
C GLY A 146 -7.63 -17.45 -13.63
N LYS A 147 -7.75 -18.07 -12.46
CA LYS A 147 -6.69 -17.98 -11.42
C LYS A 147 -5.37 -18.57 -11.91
N LYS A 148 -5.42 -19.71 -12.59
CA LYS A 148 -4.25 -20.35 -13.16
C LYS A 148 -3.61 -19.48 -14.21
N GLU A 149 -4.39 -18.98 -15.16
CA GLU A 149 -3.93 -18.09 -16.21
C GLU A 149 -3.34 -16.80 -15.66
N LEU A 150 -4.03 -16.14 -14.71
CA LEU A 150 -3.50 -14.95 -14.02
C LEU A 150 -2.13 -15.22 -13.40
N LYS A 151 -1.98 -16.36 -12.72
CA LYS A 151 -0.71 -16.75 -12.07
C LYS A 151 0.41 -16.99 -13.07
N GLU A 152 0.10 -17.55 -14.22
CA GLU A 152 1.08 -17.88 -15.27
C GLU A 152 1.53 -16.62 -16.04
N ARG A 153 0.62 -15.68 -16.28
CA ARG A 153 0.85 -14.48 -17.09
C ARG A 153 1.26 -13.25 -16.27
N PHE A 154 1.11 -13.28 -14.94
CA PHE A 154 1.40 -12.14 -14.10
C PHE A 154 2.86 -12.09 -13.68
N ALA A 155 3.58 -11.06 -14.13
CA ALA A 155 4.98 -10.87 -13.81
C ALA A 155 5.23 -9.57 -13.03
N LEU A 156 6.19 -9.61 -12.12
CA LEU A 156 6.65 -8.45 -11.36
C LEU A 156 8.07 -8.09 -11.81
N ILE A 157 8.25 -6.87 -12.30
CA ILE A 157 9.56 -6.36 -12.69
C ILE A 157 10.01 -5.33 -11.67
N TYR A 158 11.09 -5.60 -10.95
CA TYR A 158 11.67 -4.62 -10.04
C TYR A 158 12.52 -3.61 -10.80
N THR A 159 12.07 -2.36 -10.84
CA THR A 159 12.73 -1.29 -11.62
C THR A 159 14.04 -0.79 -11.02
N GLY A 160 14.40 -1.22 -9.80
CA GLY A 160 15.57 -0.70 -9.08
C GLY A 160 15.43 0.74 -8.56
N GLN A 161 14.37 1.43 -8.93
CA GLN A 161 14.12 2.82 -8.52
C GLN A 161 13.50 2.88 -7.13
N ARG A 162 13.97 3.82 -6.32
CA ARG A 162 13.36 4.14 -5.02
C ARG A 162 12.85 5.56 -5.05
N ARG A 163 11.59 5.76 -4.75
CA ARG A 163 11.00 7.09 -4.65
C ARG A 163 10.16 7.23 -3.39
N LEU A 164 10.15 8.44 -2.82
CA LEU A 164 9.28 8.75 -1.70
C LEU A 164 7.86 9.00 -2.23
N ALA A 165 6.94 8.09 -1.96
CA ALA A 165 5.52 8.17 -2.34
C ALA A 165 4.86 9.49 -1.87
N ARG A 166 5.31 10.05 -0.75
CA ARG A 166 4.78 11.27 -0.13
C ARG A 166 4.65 12.47 -1.08
N ASN A 167 5.63 12.67 -1.97
CA ASN A 167 5.59 13.83 -2.88
C ASN A 167 4.52 13.67 -3.96
N LEU A 168 4.40 12.47 -4.54
CA LEU A 168 3.39 12.15 -5.54
C LEU A 168 1.97 12.26 -4.97
N LEU A 169 1.73 11.66 -3.80
CA LEU A 169 0.44 11.72 -3.13
C LEU A 169 0.01 13.16 -2.85
N ARG A 170 0.94 14.03 -2.45
CA ARG A 170 0.64 15.45 -2.21
C ARG A 170 0.19 16.16 -3.49
N ASP A 171 0.81 15.87 -4.62
CA ASP A 171 0.49 16.50 -5.90
C ASP A 171 -0.86 16.01 -6.44
N VAL A 172 -1.18 14.71 -6.31
CA VAL A 172 -2.50 14.15 -6.63
C VAL A 172 -3.60 14.75 -5.74
N VAL A 173 -3.38 14.81 -4.42
CA VAL A 173 -4.32 15.44 -3.47
C VAL A 173 -4.49 16.92 -3.77
N GLY A 174 -3.41 17.63 -4.09
CA GLY A 174 -3.44 19.04 -4.49
C GLY A 174 -4.27 19.25 -5.75
N GLY A 175 -4.16 18.37 -6.75
CA GLY A 175 -4.98 18.39 -7.95
C GLY A 175 -6.48 18.20 -7.65
N TYR A 176 -6.80 17.27 -6.76
CA TYR A 176 -8.17 17.02 -6.33
C TYR A 176 -8.78 18.21 -5.54
N ILE A 177 -8.08 18.70 -4.51
CA ILE A 177 -8.53 19.84 -3.70
C ILE A 177 -8.66 21.10 -4.56
N GLY A 178 -7.70 21.31 -5.49
CA GLY A 178 -7.73 22.42 -6.44
C GLY A 178 -8.76 22.25 -7.56
N SER A 179 -9.58 21.19 -7.53
CA SER A 179 -10.64 20.90 -8.50
C SER A 179 -10.14 20.96 -9.95
N ARG A 180 -8.92 20.47 -10.21
CA ARG A 180 -8.36 20.40 -11.58
C ARG A 180 -9.23 19.44 -12.42
N PRO A 181 -9.79 19.89 -13.57
CA PRO A 181 -10.72 19.09 -14.36
C PRO A 181 -10.15 17.72 -14.77
N GLU A 182 -8.89 17.68 -15.17
CA GLU A 182 -8.18 16.47 -15.60
C GLU A 182 -8.05 15.48 -14.43
N SER A 183 -7.70 15.96 -13.22
CA SER A 183 -7.56 15.14 -12.03
C SER A 183 -8.91 14.56 -11.60
N LEU A 184 -9.98 15.37 -11.60
CA LEU A 184 -11.33 14.90 -11.27
C LEU A 184 -11.85 13.88 -12.28
N LYS A 185 -11.61 14.11 -13.58
CA LYS A 185 -11.94 13.18 -14.65
C LYS A 185 -11.21 11.86 -14.48
N ALA A 186 -9.88 11.90 -14.31
CA ALA A 186 -9.07 10.70 -14.16
C ALA A 186 -9.50 9.87 -12.92
N LEU A 187 -9.73 10.50 -11.77
CA LEU A 187 -10.20 9.80 -10.57
C LEU A 187 -11.58 9.16 -10.76
N LYS A 188 -12.51 9.84 -11.46
CA LYS A 188 -13.81 9.28 -11.77
C LYS A 188 -13.72 8.07 -12.71
N GLU A 189 -12.89 8.14 -13.73
CA GLU A 189 -12.64 7.04 -14.66
C GLU A 189 -11.93 5.88 -13.99
N MET A 190 -10.94 6.11 -13.13
CA MET A 190 -10.28 5.07 -12.34
C MET A 190 -11.25 4.26 -11.49
N LYS A 191 -12.24 4.92 -10.87
CA LYS A 191 -13.30 4.22 -10.13
C LYS A 191 -14.11 3.28 -11.02
N ALA A 192 -14.45 3.71 -12.25
CA ALA A 192 -15.16 2.87 -13.21
C ALA A 192 -14.28 1.69 -13.65
N VAL A 193 -13.00 1.95 -13.97
CA VAL A 193 -12.03 0.91 -14.34
C VAL A 193 -11.90 -0.15 -13.24
N ALA A 194 -11.83 0.24 -11.97
CA ALA A 194 -11.75 -0.70 -10.85
C ALA A 194 -12.97 -1.65 -10.79
N VAL A 195 -14.18 -1.14 -11.08
CA VAL A 195 -15.38 -1.98 -11.14
C VAL A 195 -15.35 -2.91 -12.37
N LEU A 196 -14.88 -2.44 -13.52
CA LEU A 196 -14.72 -3.28 -14.70
C LEU A 196 -13.67 -4.38 -14.49
N MET A 197 -12.55 -4.06 -13.85
CA MET A 197 -11.54 -5.05 -13.45
C MET A 197 -12.12 -6.16 -12.58
N ARG A 198 -13.01 -5.82 -11.62
CA ARG A 198 -13.74 -6.82 -10.85
C ARG A 198 -14.51 -7.77 -11.75
N PHE A 199 -15.32 -7.26 -12.68
CA PHE A 199 -16.13 -8.09 -13.57
C PHE A 199 -15.26 -8.97 -14.48
N ALA A 200 -14.17 -8.43 -15.04
CA ALA A 200 -13.24 -9.22 -15.84
C ALA A 200 -12.66 -10.40 -15.02
N LEU A 201 -12.24 -10.15 -13.78
CA LEU A 201 -11.71 -11.19 -12.91
C LEU A 201 -12.77 -12.21 -12.48
N GLU A 202 -14.03 -11.79 -12.20
CA GLU A 202 -15.14 -12.70 -11.88
C GLU A 202 -15.50 -13.62 -13.06
N GLN A 203 -15.30 -13.14 -14.29
CA GLN A 203 -15.50 -13.93 -15.50
C GLN A 203 -14.26 -14.77 -15.88
N GLY A 204 -13.10 -14.50 -15.28
CA GLY A 204 -11.83 -15.11 -15.66
C GLY A 204 -11.28 -14.58 -16.98
N ASP A 205 -11.74 -13.39 -17.41
CA ASP A 205 -11.27 -12.71 -18.63
C ASP A 205 -9.98 -11.92 -18.33
N ILE A 206 -8.85 -12.60 -18.50
CA ILE A 206 -7.54 -12.08 -18.19
C ILE A 206 -7.05 -11.10 -19.26
N ASP A 207 -7.50 -11.24 -20.48
CA ASP A 207 -7.18 -10.30 -21.56
C ASP A 207 -7.85 -8.94 -21.34
N GLU A 208 -9.14 -8.92 -20.99
CA GLU A 208 -9.84 -7.68 -20.62
C GLU A 208 -9.21 -7.05 -19.37
N PHE A 209 -8.81 -7.87 -18.39
CA PHE A 209 -8.11 -7.35 -17.20
C PHE A 209 -6.80 -6.66 -17.57
N ALA A 210 -6.00 -7.21 -18.51
CA ALA A 210 -4.78 -6.60 -19.00
C ALA A 210 -5.03 -5.25 -19.71
N GLU A 211 -6.06 -5.18 -20.54
CA GLU A 211 -6.51 -3.93 -21.18
C GLU A 211 -6.89 -2.86 -20.13
N LEU A 212 -7.61 -3.25 -19.10
CA LEU A 212 -8.02 -2.36 -18.00
C LEU A 212 -6.82 -1.89 -17.17
N LEU A 213 -5.76 -2.70 -17.01
CA LEU A 213 -4.48 -2.26 -16.43
C LEU A 213 -3.85 -1.13 -17.26
N ASN A 214 -3.85 -1.26 -18.60
CA ASN A 214 -3.35 -0.21 -19.48
C ASN A 214 -4.17 1.08 -19.37
N GLN A 215 -5.50 0.98 -19.26
CA GLN A 215 -6.35 2.15 -19.03
C GLN A 215 -6.04 2.82 -17.70
N HIS A 216 -5.92 2.03 -16.63
CA HIS A 216 -5.54 2.52 -15.31
C HIS A 216 -4.17 3.22 -15.33
N TRP A 217 -3.18 2.63 -16.03
CA TRP A 217 -1.86 3.23 -16.20
C TRP A 217 -1.93 4.62 -16.86
N LYS A 218 -2.69 4.75 -17.95
CA LYS A 218 -2.89 6.06 -18.62
C LYS A 218 -3.51 7.09 -17.67
N LEU A 219 -4.52 6.70 -16.91
CA LEU A 219 -5.17 7.57 -15.93
C LEU A 219 -4.24 7.98 -14.80
N SER A 220 -3.38 7.06 -14.33
CA SER A 220 -2.35 7.36 -13.32
C SER A 220 -1.36 8.41 -13.81
N CYS A 221 -0.90 8.31 -15.05
CA CYS A 221 -0.02 9.30 -15.67
C CYS A 221 -0.71 10.67 -15.87
N MET A 222 -2.03 10.69 -16.04
CA MET A 222 -2.81 11.95 -16.09
C MET A 222 -2.92 12.62 -14.72
N LEU A 223 -2.94 11.85 -13.64
CA LEU A 223 -3.00 12.40 -12.28
C LEU A 223 -1.71 13.09 -11.87
N ASP A 224 -0.58 12.48 -12.18
CA ASP A 224 0.74 13.01 -11.88
C ASP A 224 1.78 12.57 -12.93
N ALA A 225 2.42 13.54 -13.57
CA ALA A 225 3.50 13.29 -14.52
C ALA A 225 4.69 12.52 -13.89
N GLY A 226 4.85 12.60 -12.58
CA GLY A 226 5.87 11.85 -11.85
C GLY A 226 5.53 10.38 -11.61
N THR A 227 4.37 9.90 -12.04
CA THR A 227 3.98 8.49 -12.00
C THR A 227 4.94 7.62 -12.82
N THR A 228 5.48 8.13 -13.92
CA THR A 228 6.53 7.51 -14.71
C THR A 228 7.84 8.29 -14.71
N ASN A 229 8.88 7.73 -15.32
CA ASN A 229 10.16 8.37 -15.60
C ASN A 229 10.87 7.62 -16.74
N THR A 230 11.97 8.19 -17.25
CA THR A 230 12.72 7.63 -18.39
C THR A 230 13.13 6.17 -18.18
N CYS A 231 13.52 5.77 -16.98
CA CYS A 231 13.91 4.39 -16.69
C CYS A 231 12.72 3.43 -16.80
N ILE A 232 11.57 3.81 -16.22
CA ILE A 232 10.32 3.04 -16.31
C ILE A 232 9.87 2.94 -17.76
N ASP A 233 9.89 4.06 -18.48
CA ASP A 233 9.45 4.10 -19.89
C ASP A 233 10.33 3.21 -20.77
N GLN A 234 11.66 3.17 -20.53
CA GLN A 234 12.58 2.26 -21.23
C GLN A 234 12.29 0.79 -20.92
N ILE A 235 12.05 0.44 -19.65
CA ILE A 235 11.69 -0.94 -19.27
C ILE A 235 10.39 -1.34 -19.97
N LEU A 236 9.35 -0.50 -19.92
CA LEU A 236 8.07 -0.79 -20.53
C LEU A 236 8.17 -0.88 -22.07
N LEU A 237 9.03 -0.07 -22.69
CA LEU A 237 9.30 -0.12 -24.13
C LEU A 237 9.96 -1.44 -24.54
N VAL A 238 10.97 -1.90 -23.80
CA VAL A 238 11.63 -3.19 -24.06
C VAL A 238 10.67 -4.37 -23.92
N CYS A 239 9.71 -4.27 -23.01
CA CYS A 239 8.71 -5.32 -22.78
C CYS A 239 7.49 -5.24 -23.72
N GLU A 240 7.33 -4.19 -24.54
CA GLU A 240 6.09 -3.87 -25.25
C GLU A 240 5.57 -5.02 -26.12
N ASP A 241 6.49 -5.76 -26.79
CA ASP A 241 6.12 -6.89 -27.64
C ASP A 241 5.78 -8.17 -26.86
N LEU A 242 6.06 -8.21 -25.55
CA LEU A 242 5.93 -9.39 -24.71
C LEU A 242 4.73 -9.31 -23.74
N ILE A 243 4.13 -8.13 -23.58
CA ILE A 243 3.09 -7.86 -22.57
C ILE A 243 1.81 -7.33 -23.18
N ASP A 244 0.66 -7.75 -22.65
CA ASP A 244 -0.65 -7.24 -23.00
C ASP A 244 -1.12 -6.13 -22.06
N GLY A 245 -0.67 -6.15 -20.79
CA GLY A 245 -1.01 -5.16 -19.78
C GLY A 245 0.16 -4.72 -18.94
N LYS A 246 0.12 -3.47 -18.47
CA LYS A 246 1.17 -2.87 -17.63
C LYS A 246 0.61 -1.92 -16.58
N PHE A 247 1.28 -1.89 -15.43
CA PHE A 247 0.96 -0.98 -14.34
C PHE A 247 2.14 -0.85 -13.38
N ILE A 248 2.32 0.31 -12.76
CA ILE A 248 3.33 0.52 -11.71
C ILE A 248 2.66 0.46 -10.33
N SER A 249 3.22 -0.35 -9.44
CA SER A 249 2.73 -0.49 -8.08
C SER A 249 2.96 0.76 -7.22
N GLY A 250 2.07 0.99 -6.27
CA GLY A 250 2.14 2.10 -5.33
C GLY A 250 1.84 3.44 -5.98
N ALA A 251 2.47 4.51 -5.47
CA ALA A 251 2.24 5.88 -5.95
C ALA A 251 2.89 6.18 -7.32
N GLY A 252 3.57 5.22 -7.94
CA GLY A 252 4.29 5.41 -9.20
C GLY A 252 5.72 5.95 -9.03
N GLY A 253 6.37 6.23 -10.17
CA GLY A 253 7.71 6.82 -10.22
C GLY A 253 8.87 5.89 -9.83
N GLY A 254 8.61 4.60 -9.60
CA GLY A 254 9.62 3.62 -9.22
C GLY A 254 9.01 2.32 -8.74
N ALA A 255 9.84 1.49 -8.14
CA ALA A 255 9.49 0.26 -7.46
C ALA A 255 9.22 -0.93 -8.38
N VAL A 256 8.01 -1.47 -8.45
CA VAL A 256 7.68 -2.68 -9.20
C VAL A 256 6.67 -2.35 -10.28
N SER A 257 6.95 -2.80 -11.49
CA SER A 257 5.98 -2.85 -12.59
C SER A 257 5.25 -4.18 -12.56
N TYR A 258 3.94 -4.12 -12.63
CA TYR A 258 3.11 -5.28 -12.95
C TYR A 258 2.96 -5.36 -14.46
N THR A 259 3.20 -6.54 -15.01
CA THR A 259 3.01 -6.80 -16.42
C THR A 259 2.19 -8.05 -16.62
N HIS A 260 1.36 -8.05 -17.66
CA HIS A 260 0.63 -9.22 -18.10
C HIS A 260 1.32 -9.74 -19.36
N LEU A 261 1.94 -10.91 -19.25
CA LEU A 261 2.61 -11.54 -20.38
C LEU A 261 1.59 -12.00 -21.42
N ARG A 262 1.92 -11.91 -22.69
CA ARG A 262 1.14 -12.51 -23.77
C ARG A 262 0.98 -14.01 -23.55
N ALA A 263 -0.11 -14.57 -24.02
CA ALA A 263 -0.52 -15.96 -23.76
C ALA A 263 0.55 -17.01 -24.08
N HIS A 264 1.52 -16.68 -24.94
CA HIS A 264 2.61 -17.59 -25.36
C HIS A 264 3.97 -17.22 -24.78
N GLU A 265 4.04 -16.19 -23.92
CA GLU A 265 5.28 -15.70 -23.34
C GLU A 265 5.47 -16.21 -21.91
N THR A 266 6.72 -16.31 -21.49
CA THR A 266 7.08 -16.68 -20.11
C THR A 266 7.93 -15.61 -19.48
N ALA A 267 7.99 -15.56 -18.15
CA ALA A 267 8.85 -14.63 -17.42
C ALA A 267 10.34 -14.74 -17.82
N ALA A 268 10.77 -15.90 -18.35
CA ALA A 268 12.13 -16.09 -18.86
C ALA A 268 12.44 -15.26 -20.12
N ASN A 269 11.42 -14.86 -20.88
CA ASN A 269 11.58 -14.05 -22.09
C ASN A 269 11.79 -12.56 -21.76
N LEU A 270 11.64 -12.16 -20.50
CA LEU A 270 11.84 -10.79 -20.01
C LEU A 270 13.26 -10.53 -19.49
N VAL A 271 14.17 -11.50 -19.53
CA VAL A 271 15.55 -11.42 -19.01
C VAL A 271 16.55 -11.15 -20.13
#